data_f07ec5e5384538050adf9fc8dae690b5
#
_entry.id   f07ec5e5384538050adf9fc8dae690b5
#
_cell.length_a   1.000
_cell.length_b   1.000
_cell.length_c   1.000
_cell.angle_alpha   90.00
_cell.angle_beta   90.00
_cell.angle_gamma   90.00
#
_symmetry.space_group_name_H-M   'P 1'
#
loop_
_entity.id
_entity.type
_entity.pdbx_description
1 polymer ?
#
loop_
_entity_poly.entity_id
_entity_poly.type
_entity_poly.pdbx_seq_one_letter_code
_entity_poly.pdbx_strand_id
1 'polypeptide(L)'
;MQKIEFEELTHLAAASAAVAVPCSCNKVPVTAWQALPMTLELDRFEDIGTLVDDPYDDATFVEFHSAGTRYESESAPIAPRYYPCNRCTVARCMDCGRCYLRYNEAGGYFTELRIRALQPDLLVDAPAL
;
A
#
# COMPACT_ATOMS: atom_id res chain seq x y z
N MET A 1 -2.08 -7.75 14.46
CA MET A 1 -1.37 -6.61 13.87
C MET A 1 -2.20 -5.35 14.13
N GLN A 2 -1.54 -4.29 14.54
CA GLN A 2 -2.23 -3.07 14.94
C GLN A 2 -2.78 -2.30 13.74
N LYS A 3 -4.00 -1.79 13.85
CA LYS A 3 -4.61 -0.91 12.84
C LYS A 3 -3.87 0.43 12.80
N ILE A 4 -3.51 0.87 11.59
CA ILE A 4 -2.92 2.17 11.36
C ILE A 4 -4.02 3.13 10.94
N GLU A 5 -4.22 4.20 11.71
CA GLU A 5 -5.19 5.23 11.41
C GLU A 5 -4.65 6.21 10.37
N PHE A 6 -5.53 6.99 9.77
CA PHE A 6 -5.14 7.86 8.65
C PHE A 6 -4.05 8.88 9.03
N GLU A 7 -4.11 9.44 10.23
CA GLU A 7 -3.10 10.39 10.69
C GLU A 7 -1.72 9.76 10.76
N GLU A 8 -1.62 8.55 11.33
CA GLU A 8 -0.35 7.82 11.38
C GLU A 8 0.13 7.45 9.98
N LEU A 9 -0.79 7.03 9.11
CA LEU A 9 -0.47 6.69 7.72
C LEU A 9 0.12 7.90 6.99
N THR A 10 -0.42 9.09 7.23
CA THR A 10 0.10 10.34 6.66
C THR A 10 1.53 10.61 7.11
N HIS A 11 1.82 10.39 8.39
CA HIS A 11 3.18 10.55 8.92
C HIS A 11 4.15 9.54 8.33
N LEU A 12 3.73 8.30 8.20
CA LEU A 12 4.55 7.24 7.58
C LEU A 12 4.84 7.55 6.11
N ALA A 13 3.84 8.04 5.39
CA ALA A 13 4.01 8.41 3.98
C ALA A 13 5.00 9.57 3.82
N ALA A 14 4.91 10.58 4.66
CA ALA A 14 5.82 11.72 4.64
C ALA A 14 7.26 11.28 4.96
N ALA A 15 7.43 10.44 5.97
CA ALA A 15 8.74 9.91 6.33
C ALA A 15 9.34 9.06 5.20
N SER A 16 8.51 8.25 4.56
CA SER A 16 8.93 7.43 3.42
C SER A 16 9.39 8.30 2.25
N ALA A 17 8.62 9.33 1.92
CA ALA A 17 8.96 10.25 0.82
C ALA A 17 10.26 11.03 1.08
N ALA A 18 10.62 11.25 2.34
CA ALA A 18 11.83 11.95 2.71
C ALA A 18 13.10 11.10 2.59
N VAL A 19 12.97 9.79 2.41
CA VAL A 19 14.14 8.91 2.24
C VAL A 19 14.76 9.15 0.89
N ALA A 20 16.01 9.61 0.88
CA ALA A 20 16.74 9.95 -0.35
C ALA A 20 17.84 8.94 -0.68
N VAL A 21 18.20 8.05 0.25
CA VAL A 21 19.28 7.11 0.03
C VAL A 21 18.89 6.03 -0.97
N PRO A 22 19.79 5.60 -1.87
CA PRO A 22 19.54 4.47 -2.74
C PRO A 22 19.34 3.19 -1.92
N CYS A 23 18.40 2.36 -2.35
CA CYS A 23 18.16 1.07 -1.70
C CYS A 23 17.72 0.06 -2.75
N SER A 24 18.01 -1.22 -2.51
CA SER A 24 17.56 -2.29 -3.40
C SER A 24 16.04 -2.35 -3.52
N CYS A 25 15.31 -1.92 -2.50
CA CYS A 25 13.84 -1.91 -2.53
C CYS A 25 13.28 -0.90 -3.54
N ASN A 26 14.07 0.09 -3.94
CA ASN A 26 13.62 1.17 -4.83
C ASN A 26 14.27 1.12 -6.21
N LYS A 27 14.90 0.02 -6.58
CA LYS A 27 15.47 -0.15 -7.94
C LYS A 27 14.38 -0.16 -8.99
N VAL A 28 13.26 -0.79 -8.69
CA VAL A 28 12.05 -0.74 -9.50
C VAL A 28 11.06 0.11 -8.73
N PRO A 29 10.77 1.34 -9.18
CA PRO A 29 9.77 2.16 -8.47
C PRO A 29 8.39 1.54 -8.66
N VAL A 30 7.75 1.21 -7.53
CA VAL A 30 6.42 0.58 -7.52
C VAL A 30 5.37 1.66 -7.27
N THR A 31 5.31 2.64 -8.14
CA THR A 31 4.42 3.81 -7.99
C THR A 31 2.96 3.49 -8.25
N ALA A 32 2.68 2.42 -8.99
CA ALA A 32 1.34 1.89 -9.22
C ALA A 32 1.25 0.46 -8.69
N TRP A 33 0.02 -0.04 -8.51
CA TRP A 33 -0.17 -1.43 -8.11
C TRP A 33 0.44 -2.39 -9.12
N GLN A 34 1.24 -3.31 -8.65
CA GLN A 34 1.85 -4.33 -9.50
C GLN A 34 2.20 -5.58 -8.68
N ALA A 35 2.41 -6.68 -9.39
CA ALA A 35 2.94 -7.88 -8.77
C ALA A 35 4.31 -7.59 -8.16
N LEU A 36 4.64 -8.28 -7.07
CA LEU A 36 5.93 -8.10 -6.41
C LEU A 36 7.05 -8.37 -7.41
N PRO A 37 7.95 -7.37 -7.66
CA PRO A 37 9.10 -7.61 -8.55
C PRO A 37 9.99 -8.71 -8.00
N MET A 38 10.53 -9.53 -8.89
CA MET A 38 11.41 -10.65 -8.51
C MET A 38 12.69 -10.18 -7.81
N THR A 39 13.08 -8.94 -8.03
CA THR A 39 14.26 -8.34 -7.40
C THR A 39 14.04 -7.87 -5.98
N LEU A 40 12.78 -7.84 -5.50
CA LEU A 40 12.45 -7.47 -4.13
C LEU A 40 12.47 -8.70 -3.25
N GLU A 41 13.25 -8.61 -2.17
CA GLU A 41 13.34 -9.66 -1.18
C GLU A 41 12.32 -9.40 -0.07
N LEU A 42 11.38 -10.33 0.12
CA LEU A 42 10.30 -10.19 1.11
C LEU A 42 10.81 -10.03 2.53
N ASP A 43 11.90 -10.68 2.86
CA ASP A 43 12.48 -10.67 4.20
C ASP A 43 13.18 -9.36 4.57
N ARG A 44 13.32 -8.45 3.61
CA ARG A 44 13.84 -7.10 3.88
C ARG A 44 12.77 -6.14 4.40
N PHE A 45 11.52 -6.56 4.41
CA PHE A 45 10.41 -5.74 4.86
C PHE A 45 9.84 -6.28 6.16
N GLU A 46 9.47 -5.37 7.07
CA GLU A 46 8.67 -5.73 8.24
C GLU A 46 7.28 -5.14 8.12
N ASP A 47 6.27 -5.91 8.49
CA ASP A 47 4.91 -5.40 8.58
C ASP A 47 4.79 -4.57 9.86
N ILE A 48 4.47 -3.28 9.71
CA ILE A 48 4.37 -2.37 10.85
C ILE A 48 2.93 -2.08 11.26
N GLY A 49 1.97 -2.53 10.46
CA GLY A 49 0.56 -2.38 10.79
C GLY A 49 -0.33 -2.78 9.63
N THR A 50 -1.63 -2.62 9.80
CA THR A 50 -2.64 -2.98 8.82
C THR A 50 -3.63 -1.85 8.59
N LEU A 51 -4.16 -1.77 7.37
CA LEU A 51 -5.28 -0.90 7.03
C LEU A 51 -6.63 -1.62 7.10
N VAL A 52 -6.62 -2.91 7.38
CA VAL A 52 -7.85 -3.70 7.56
C VAL A 52 -8.56 -3.20 8.82
N ASP A 53 -9.82 -2.76 8.64
CA ASP A 53 -10.61 -2.17 9.74
C ASP A 53 -11.10 -3.26 10.69
N ASP A 54 -11.80 -4.24 10.16
CA ASP A 54 -12.24 -5.41 10.92
C ASP A 54 -11.93 -6.67 10.12
N PRO A 55 -11.04 -7.57 10.64
CA PRO A 55 -10.66 -8.77 9.89
C PRO A 55 -11.80 -9.79 9.73
N TYR A 56 -12.91 -9.61 10.46
CA TYR A 56 -14.07 -10.50 10.39
C TYR A 56 -15.19 -9.96 9.50
N ASP A 57 -15.08 -8.72 9.05
CA ASP A 57 -16.05 -8.11 8.13
C ASP A 57 -15.61 -8.23 6.69
N ASP A 58 -16.59 -8.32 5.80
CA ASP A 58 -16.35 -8.27 4.36
C ASP A 58 -16.11 -6.82 3.94
N ALA A 59 -14.85 -6.46 3.71
CA ALA A 59 -14.50 -5.15 3.20
C ALA A 59 -15.00 -4.98 1.76
N THR A 60 -15.40 -3.76 1.40
CA THR A 60 -15.88 -3.46 0.05
C THR A 60 -14.81 -3.73 -1.01
N PHE A 61 -15.23 -4.14 -2.20
CA PHE A 61 -14.37 -4.23 -3.39
C PHE A 61 -14.43 -2.97 -4.24
N VAL A 62 -15.18 -1.95 -3.81
CA VAL A 62 -15.28 -0.69 -4.55
C VAL A 62 -13.96 0.07 -4.46
N GLU A 63 -13.48 0.53 -5.61
CA GLU A 63 -12.29 1.37 -5.72
C GLU A 63 -12.67 2.85 -5.70
N PHE A 64 -11.75 3.70 -5.28
CA PHE A 64 -11.95 5.15 -5.23
C PHE A 64 -11.12 5.82 -6.32
N HIS A 65 -11.78 6.41 -7.29
CA HIS A 65 -11.14 7.06 -8.44
C HIS A 65 -11.84 8.37 -8.76
N SER A 66 -11.79 9.33 -7.86
CA SER A 66 -12.50 10.61 -7.98
C SER A 66 -12.09 11.43 -9.20
N ALA A 67 -10.85 11.22 -9.69
CA ALA A 67 -10.34 11.94 -10.88
C ALA A 67 -10.33 11.06 -12.14
N GLY A 68 -11.07 9.95 -12.14
CA GLY A 68 -11.16 9.07 -13.30
C GLY A 68 -9.94 8.18 -13.54
N THR A 69 -9.10 7.99 -12.54
CA THR A 69 -7.96 7.07 -12.61
C THR A 69 -8.42 5.60 -12.63
N ARG A 70 -7.49 4.69 -12.80
CA ARG A 70 -7.74 3.25 -12.79
C ARG A 70 -6.85 2.59 -11.74
N TYR A 71 -7.12 1.31 -11.49
CA TYR A 71 -6.32 0.51 -10.56
C TYR A 71 -4.81 0.60 -10.85
N GLU A 72 -4.42 0.52 -12.11
CA GLU A 72 -3.01 0.51 -12.53
C GLU A 72 -2.41 1.90 -12.73
N SER A 73 -3.15 2.97 -12.47
CA SER A 73 -2.65 4.34 -12.63
C SER A 73 -1.66 4.71 -11.52
N GLU A 74 -0.55 5.32 -11.89
CA GLU A 74 0.41 5.84 -10.91
C GLU A 74 -0.18 6.94 -10.04
N SER A 75 -1.13 7.70 -10.59
CA SER A 75 -1.82 8.79 -9.90
C SER A 75 -3.11 8.35 -9.20
N ALA A 76 -3.41 7.06 -9.16
CA ALA A 76 -4.60 6.57 -8.48
C ALA A 76 -4.54 6.93 -6.99
N PRO A 77 -5.64 7.43 -6.41
CA PRO A 77 -5.68 7.78 -4.98
C PRO A 77 -5.41 6.57 -4.09
N ILE A 78 -4.78 6.82 -2.96
CA ILE A 78 -4.60 5.85 -1.89
C ILE A 78 -5.67 6.16 -0.84
N ALA A 79 -6.81 5.47 -0.95
CA ALA A 79 -7.97 5.67 -0.07
C ALA A 79 -8.13 4.45 0.85
N PRO A 80 -7.77 4.56 2.14
CA PRO A 80 -7.67 3.39 3.03
C PRO A 80 -8.98 2.62 3.22
N ARG A 81 -10.13 3.28 3.06
CA ARG A 81 -11.43 2.62 3.22
C ARG A 81 -11.95 1.96 1.95
N TYR A 82 -11.19 2.03 0.85
CA TYR A 82 -11.57 1.49 -0.45
C TYR A 82 -10.59 0.42 -0.92
N TYR A 83 -11.09 -0.45 -1.82
CA TYR A 83 -10.26 -1.52 -2.38
C TYR A 83 -9.16 -0.94 -3.30
N PRO A 84 -7.93 -1.46 -3.28
CA PRO A 84 -7.45 -2.58 -2.47
C PRO A 84 -6.79 -2.15 -1.15
N CYS A 85 -6.73 -0.85 -0.86
CA CYS A 85 -6.06 -0.33 0.34
C CYS A 85 -6.68 -0.87 1.64
N ASN A 86 -7.98 -1.13 1.63
CA ASN A 86 -8.68 -1.68 2.80
C ASN A 86 -8.28 -3.12 3.13
N ARG A 87 -7.42 -3.75 2.32
CA ARG A 87 -6.92 -5.11 2.53
C ARG A 87 -5.42 -5.14 2.79
N CYS A 88 -4.80 -3.97 2.84
CA CYS A 88 -3.34 -3.87 2.86
C CYS A 88 -2.75 -3.96 4.25
N THR A 89 -1.55 -4.52 4.32
CA THR A 89 -0.61 -4.24 5.38
C THR A 89 0.30 -3.10 4.95
N VAL A 90 0.84 -2.39 5.93
CA VAL A 90 1.90 -1.41 5.69
C VAL A 90 3.21 -2.07 6.03
N ALA A 91 4.11 -2.14 5.06
CA ALA A 91 5.42 -2.73 5.20
C ALA A 91 6.50 -1.66 5.11
N ARG A 92 7.54 -1.78 5.92
CA ARG A 92 8.65 -0.84 5.91
C ARG A 92 9.93 -1.59 5.58
N CYS A 93 10.72 -1.02 4.64
CA CYS A 93 12.04 -1.56 4.33
C CYS A 93 12.96 -1.35 5.54
N MET A 94 13.54 -2.43 6.04
CA MET A 94 14.41 -2.38 7.22
C MET A 94 15.75 -1.70 6.92
N ASP A 95 16.13 -1.62 5.64
CA ASP A 95 17.40 -1.01 5.24
C ASP A 95 17.32 0.50 5.10
N CYS A 96 16.22 1.03 4.54
CA CYS A 96 16.13 2.45 4.23
C CYS A 96 14.95 3.18 4.88
N GLY A 97 13.94 2.45 5.34
CA GLY A 97 12.78 3.03 5.98
C GLY A 97 11.62 3.42 5.05
N ARG A 98 11.75 3.20 3.74
CA ARG A 98 10.63 3.44 2.82
C ARG A 98 9.46 2.52 3.15
N CYS A 99 8.25 3.04 3.01
CA CYS A 99 7.03 2.30 3.31
C CYS A 99 6.27 1.93 2.04
N TYR A 100 5.63 0.77 2.09
CA TYR A 100 4.88 0.21 0.98
C TYR A 100 3.56 -0.35 1.49
N LEU A 101 2.56 -0.35 0.61
CA LEU A 101 1.31 -1.06 0.84
C LEU A 101 1.37 -2.38 0.09
N ARG A 102 0.94 -3.47 0.71
CA ARG A 102 0.90 -4.76 0.05
C ARG A 102 -0.28 -5.59 0.52
N TYR A 103 -0.79 -6.41 -0.39
CA TYR A 103 -1.90 -7.31 -0.13
C TYR A 103 -1.81 -8.52 -1.05
N ASN A 104 -2.52 -9.58 -0.69
CA ASN A 104 -2.66 -10.74 -1.57
C ASN A 104 -3.92 -10.60 -2.40
N GLU A 105 -3.78 -10.54 -3.71
CA GLU A 105 -4.91 -10.57 -4.61
C GLU A 105 -5.33 -12.02 -4.85
N ALA A 106 -6.58 -12.33 -4.52
CA ALA A 106 -7.11 -13.67 -4.70
C ALA A 106 -7.45 -13.92 -6.17
N GLY A 107 -6.79 -14.89 -6.77
CA GLY A 107 -7.16 -15.42 -8.08
C GLY A 107 -7.93 -16.71 -7.94
N GLY A 108 -8.30 -17.33 -9.09
CA GLY A 108 -9.07 -18.56 -9.09
C GLY A 108 -8.36 -19.74 -8.42
N TYR A 109 -7.09 -19.94 -8.74
CA TYR A 109 -6.31 -21.09 -8.27
C TYR A 109 -5.12 -20.70 -7.39
N PHE A 110 -4.73 -19.41 -7.37
CA PHE A 110 -3.60 -18.94 -6.59
C PHE A 110 -3.82 -17.49 -6.20
N THR A 111 -3.04 -17.07 -5.19
CA THR A 111 -3.00 -15.66 -4.79
C THR A 111 -1.70 -15.05 -5.30
N GLU A 112 -1.74 -13.76 -5.58
CA GLU A 112 -0.58 -13.00 -6.01
C GLU A 112 -0.36 -11.83 -5.07
N LEU A 113 0.85 -11.72 -4.53
CA LEU A 113 1.22 -10.58 -3.70
C LEU A 113 1.40 -9.34 -4.58
N ARG A 114 0.68 -8.28 -4.27
CA ARG A 114 0.74 -6.99 -4.93
C ARG A 114 1.30 -5.93 -4.02
N ILE A 115 2.05 -4.98 -4.60
CA ILE A 115 2.76 -3.96 -3.85
C ILE A 115 2.64 -2.60 -4.52
N ARG A 116 2.62 -1.56 -3.70
CA ARG A 116 2.64 -0.18 -4.16
C ARG A 116 3.33 0.70 -3.12
N ALA A 117 4.15 1.66 -3.58
CA ALA A 117 4.79 2.62 -2.67
C ALA A 117 3.74 3.48 -1.98
N LEU A 118 3.94 3.72 -0.69
CA LEU A 118 3.12 4.66 0.07
C LEU A 118 3.56 6.09 -0.28
N GLN A 119 2.65 6.87 -0.84
CA GLN A 119 2.94 8.19 -1.39
C GLN A 119 2.05 9.24 -0.75
N PRO A 120 2.61 10.26 -0.07
CA PRO A 120 1.80 11.23 0.68
C PRO A 120 0.85 12.04 -0.21
N ASP A 121 1.26 12.35 -1.43
CA ASP A 121 0.48 13.20 -2.33
C ASP A 121 -0.81 12.52 -2.83
N LEU A 122 -0.90 11.20 -2.71
CA LEU A 122 -2.03 10.43 -3.21
C LEU A 122 -2.98 9.97 -2.10
N LEU A 123 -2.63 10.21 -0.84
CA LEU A 123 -3.48 9.84 0.29
C LEU A 123 -4.76 10.65 0.32
N VAL A 124 -5.90 9.95 0.45
CA VAL A 124 -7.22 10.58 0.54
C VAL A 124 -8.00 9.93 1.68
N ASP A 125 -8.50 10.76 2.60
CA ASP A 125 -9.36 10.28 3.68
C ASP A 125 -10.82 10.31 3.22
N ALA A 126 -11.12 9.50 2.20
CA ALA A 126 -12.47 9.38 1.68
C ALA A 126 -13.35 8.61 2.67
N PRO A 127 -14.56 9.07 2.96
CA PRO A 127 -15.45 8.37 3.87
C PRO A 127 -15.87 7.02 3.31
N ALA A 128 -16.16 6.08 4.19
CA ALA A 128 -16.68 4.76 3.80
C ALA A 128 -18.04 4.89 3.11
N LEU A 129 -18.34 3.93 2.27
CA LEU A 129 -19.63 3.86 1.56
C LEU A 129 -20.80 3.66 2.52
#